data_771d3238f244b12aef385725226c15ab
#
_entry.id   771d3238f244b12aef385725226c15ab
#
_cell.length_a   1.000
_cell.length_b   1.000
_cell.length_c   1.000
_cell.angle_alpha   90.00
_cell.angle_beta   90.00
_cell.angle_gamma   90.00
#
_symmetry.space_group_name_H-M   'P 1'
#
loop_
_entity.id
_entity.type
_entity.pdbx_description
1 polymer ?
#
loop_
_entity_poly.entity_id
_entity_poly.type
_entity_poly.pdbx_seq_one_letter_code
_entity_poly.pdbx_strand_id
1 'polypeptide(L)'
;VQPSIRSADYLRVARETIARVRKRSLIILMTNLRDEDVSEIIPAVQLLRRRHLVLLASLREPVVGEVLRNPVQRFRDALTVAAVHQYLLGRRRTLDTIRRYGVITLDVDADRLPIGMVNRYLDIKRSGVL
;
A
#
# COMPACT_ATOMS: atom_id res chain seq x y z
N VAL A 1 -21.57 -6.99 1.72
CA VAL A 1 -20.36 -7.14 0.89
C VAL A 1 -19.69 -8.44 1.26
N GLN A 2 -19.69 -9.36 0.36
CA GLN A 2 -18.94 -10.59 0.57
C GLN A 2 -17.45 -10.28 0.54
N PRO A 3 -16.71 -10.68 1.57
CA PRO A 3 -15.26 -10.62 1.46
C PRO A 3 -14.85 -11.54 0.32
N SER A 4 -14.39 -10.97 -0.74
CA SER A 4 -13.90 -11.74 -1.86
C SER A 4 -12.60 -12.40 -1.45
N ILE A 5 -12.52 -13.73 -1.58
CA ILE A 5 -11.29 -14.47 -1.44
C ILE A 5 -10.38 -14.19 -2.63
N ARG A 6 -10.92 -13.62 -3.69
CA ARG A 6 -10.19 -13.22 -4.88
C ARG A 6 -9.60 -11.84 -4.71
N SER A 7 -8.62 -11.51 -5.52
CA SER A 7 -8.12 -10.16 -5.66
C SER A 7 -9.30 -9.18 -5.76
N ALA A 8 -9.25 -8.13 -4.98
CA ALA A 8 -10.26 -7.09 -5.04
C ALA A 8 -10.32 -6.53 -6.45
N ASP A 9 -11.54 -6.25 -6.93
CA ASP A 9 -11.72 -5.60 -8.22
C ASP A 9 -11.42 -4.11 -8.06
N TYR A 10 -10.14 -3.79 -8.08
CA TYR A 10 -9.67 -2.42 -7.89
C TYR A 10 -10.20 -1.46 -8.94
N LEU A 11 -10.30 -1.91 -10.17
CA LEU A 11 -10.77 -1.06 -11.26
C LEU A 11 -12.24 -0.71 -11.11
N ARG A 12 -13.05 -1.66 -10.67
CA ARG A 12 -14.46 -1.43 -10.39
C ARG A 12 -14.64 -0.40 -9.28
N VAL A 13 -13.88 -0.56 -8.18
CA VAL A 13 -13.93 0.38 -7.06
C VAL A 13 -13.48 1.78 -7.52
N ALA A 14 -12.45 1.86 -8.34
CA ALA A 14 -11.99 3.13 -8.90
C ALA A 14 -13.07 3.81 -9.74
N ARG A 15 -13.76 3.07 -10.59
CA ARG A 15 -14.85 3.60 -11.41
C ARG A 15 -16.00 4.11 -10.54
N GLU A 16 -16.39 3.35 -9.52
CA GLU A 16 -17.45 3.77 -8.59
C GLU A 16 -17.04 5.01 -7.81
N THR A 17 -15.78 5.09 -7.39
CA THR A 17 -15.27 6.25 -6.67
C THR A 17 -15.33 7.50 -7.52
N ILE A 18 -14.89 7.42 -8.78
CA ILE A 18 -14.95 8.56 -9.70
C ILE A 18 -16.38 9.03 -9.95
N ALA A 19 -17.31 8.08 -10.05
CA ALA A 19 -18.71 8.41 -10.26
C ALA A 19 -19.33 9.15 -9.07
N ARG A 20 -18.88 8.84 -7.85
CA ARG A 20 -19.46 9.40 -6.62
C ARG A 20 -18.73 10.63 -6.11
N VAL A 21 -17.42 10.69 -6.24
CA VAL A 21 -16.59 11.77 -5.73
C VAL A 21 -16.21 12.69 -6.88
N ARG A 22 -16.94 13.80 -7.01
CA ARG A 22 -16.76 14.73 -8.13
C ARG A 22 -15.70 15.80 -7.88
N LYS A 23 -15.50 16.19 -6.64
CA LYS A 23 -14.45 17.16 -6.29
C LYS A 23 -13.11 16.46 -6.19
N ARG A 24 -12.04 17.17 -6.59
CA ARG A 24 -10.68 16.68 -6.40
C ARG A 24 -10.46 16.38 -4.92
N SER A 25 -10.08 15.16 -4.64
CA SER A 25 -9.94 14.64 -3.27
C SER A 25 -8.68 13.81 -3.13
N LEU A 26 -8.28 13.56 -1.90
CA LEU A 26 -7.27 12.58 -1.60
C LEU A 26 -7.95 11.22 -1.44
N ILE A 27 -7.62 10.30 -2.30
CA ILE A 27 -8.11 8.91 -2.23
C ILE A 27 -7.05 8.07 -1.56
N ILE A 28 -7.41 7.44 -0.47
CA ILE A 28 -6.51 6.57 0.29
C ILE A 28 -6.91 5.12 0.04
N LEU A 29 -6.00 4.37 -0.57
CA LEU A 29 -6.16 2.93 -0.74
C LEU A 29 -5.38 2.23 0.37
N MET A 30 -6.10 1.55 1.26
CA MET A 30 -5.49 0.74 2.31
C MET A 30 -5.49 -0.70 1.88
N THR A 31 -4.32 -1.29 1.77
CA THR A 31 -4.20 -2.66 1.28
C THR A 31 -2.99 -3.36 1.89
N ASN A 32 -3.10 -4.67 2.00
CA ASN A 32 -1.95 -5.53 2.24
C ASN A 32 -1.43 -5.95 0.86
N LEU A 33 -0.59 -5.11 0.28
CA LEU A 33 -0.16 -5.24 -1.10
C LEU A 33 0.70 -6.47 -1.32
N ARG A 34 0.34 -7.27 -2.33
CA ARG A 34 1.12 -8.41 -2.79
C ARG A 34 1.59 -8.16 -4.23
N ASP A 35 2.71 -8.77 -4.60
CA ASP A 35 3.27 -8.61 -5.94
C ASP A 35 2.27 -8.95 -7.05
N GLU A 36 1.46 -9.95 -6.82
CA GLU A 36 0.44 -10.41 -7.77
C GLU A 36 -0.69 -9.41 -7.98
N ASP A 37 -0.88 -8.46 -7.05
CA ASP A 37 -1.94 -7.46 -7.13
C ASP A 37 -1.55 -6.25 -7.98
N VAL A 38 -0.27 -6.10 -8.31
CA VAL A 38 0.25 -4.89 -8.98
C VAL A 38 -0.42 -4.67 -10.33
N SER A 39 -0.57 -5.72 -11.11
CA SER A 39 -1.19 -5.62 -12.45
C SER A 39 -2.63 -5.15 -12.40
N GLU A 40 -3.33 -5.38 -11.30
CA GLU A 40 -4.71 -4.95 -11.10
C GLU A 40 -4.81 -3.56 -10.47
N ILE A 41 -3.88 -3.23 -9.60
CA ILE A 41 -3.85 -1.93 -8.91
C ILE A 41 -3.47 -0.80 -9.86
N ILE A 42 -2.52 -1.02 -10.75
CA ILE A 42 -2.01 0.04 -11.64
C ILE A 42 -3.11 0.68 -12.50
N PRO A 43 -3.97 -0.07 -13.20
CA PRO A 43 -5.06 0.56 -13.94
C PRO A 43 -6.01 1.37 -13.07
N ALA A 44 -6.29 0.88 -11.86
CA ALA A 44 -7.17 1.56 -10.92
C ALA A 44 -6.57 2.90 -10.46
N VAL A 45 -5.30 2.90 -10.07
CA VAL A 45 -4.66 4.14 -9.62
C VAL A 45 -4.47 5.14 -10.76
N GLN A 46 -4.21 4.66 -11.96
CA GLN A 46 -4.13 5.53 -13.14
C GLN A 46 -5.47 6.22 -13.40
N LEU A 47 -6.57 5.50 -13.26
CA LEU A 47 -7.90 6.05 -13.42
C LEU A 47 -8.21 7.08 -12.35
N LEU A 48 -7.94 6.77 -11.08
CA LEU A 48 -8.17 7.67 -9.96
C LEU A 48 -7.33 8.96 -10.06
N ARG A 49 -6.10 8.84 -10.53
CA ARG A 49 -5.19 9.98 -10.66
C ARG A 49 -5.63 11.01 -11.69
N ARG A 50 -6.52 10.66 -12.58
CA ARG A 50 -7.06 11.63 -13.55
C ARG A 50 -7.78 12.80 -12.87
N ARG A 51 -8.38 12.54 -11.70
CA ARG A 51 -9.18 13.55 -10.99
C ARG A 51 -8.75 13.77 -9.55
N HIS A 52 -8.07 12.82 -8.95
CA HIS A 52 -7.77 12.82 -7.54
C HIS A 52 -6.29 12.61 -7.28
N LEU A 53 -5.88 12.95 -6.06
CA LEU A 53 -4.59 12.57 -5.54
C LEU A 53 -4.73 11.21 -4.87
N VAL A 54 -3.80 10.29 -5.15
CA VAL A 54 -3.89 8.90 -4.65
C VAL A 54 -2.75 8.63 -3.69
N LEU A 55 -3.10 8.16 -2.52
CA LEU A 55 -2.18 7.63 -1.51
C LEU A 55 -2.46 6.14 -1.32
N LEU A 56 -1.45 5.32 -1.52
CA LEU A 56 -1.54 3.90 -1.23
C LEU A 56 -0.86 3.62 0.10
N ALA A 57 -1.65 3.21 1.09
CA ALA A 57 -1.15 2.81 2.40
C ALA A 57 -1.07 1.30 2.45
N SER A 58 0.16 0.79 2.47
CA SER A 58 0.43 -0.63 2.51
C SER A 58 0.75 -1.06 3.93
N LEU A 59 0.00 -2.05 4.40
CA LEU A 59 0.16 -2.57 5.76
C LEU A 59 1.15 -3.73 5.76
N ARG A 60 2.12 -3.64 6.65
CA ARG A 60 3.09 -4.70 6.88
C ARG A 60 2.51 -5.72 7.86
N GLU A 61 2.75 -6.98 7.60
CA GLU A 61 2.32 -8.02 8.52
C GLU A 61 3.13 -7.96 9.82
N PRO A 62 2.49 -8.04 10.99
CA PRO A 62 3.19 -7.95 12.29
C PRO A 62 4.26 -9.03 12.48
N VAL A 63 4.03 -10.22 11.95
CA VAL A 63 4.98 -11.33 12.07
C VAL A 63 6.36 -11.00 11.49
N VAL A 64 6.40 -10.14 10.49
CA VAL A 64 7.67 -9.70 9.85
C VAL A 64 8.56 -8.99 10.86
N GLY A 65 7.99 -8.06 11.63
CA GLY A 65 8.74 -7.34 12.66
C GLY A 65 9.23 -8.25 13.78
N GLU A 66 8.42 -9.22 14.16
CA GLU A 66 8.81 -10.19 15.20
C GLU A 66 10.00 -11.05 14.75
N VAL A 67 9.96 -11.55 13.51
CA VAL A 67 11.05 -12.34 12.96
C VAL A 67 12.36 -11.55 12.94
N LEU A 68 12.30 -10.27 12.56
CA LEU A 68 13.50 -9.43 12.46
C LEU A 68 14.08 -9.06 13.84
N ARG A 69 13.26 -9.02 14.88
CA ARG A 69 13.71 -8.66 16.22
C ARG A 69 14.28 -9.82 17.01
N ASN A 70 13.91 -11.05 16.67
CA ASN A 70 14.38 -12.22 17.39
C ASN A 70 15.76 -12.65 16.90
N PRO A 71 16.68 -13.01 17.82
CA PRO A 71 18.01 -13.47 17.43
C PRO A 71 17.95 -14.81 16.68
N VAL A 72 18.80 -14.95 15.70
CA VAL A 72 18.94 -16.20 14.95
C VAL A 72 19.72 -17.20 15.80
N GLN A 73 19.08 -18.30 16.19
CA GLN A 73 19.70 -19.33 17.02
C GLN A 73 19.85 -20.67 16.30
N ARG A 74 19.05 -20.89 15.25
CA ARG A 74 19.00 -22.16 14.52
C ARG A 74 19.04 -21.90 13.02
N PHE A 75 19.43 -22.92 12.25
CA PHE A 75 19.39 -22.86 10.79
C PHE A 75 17.99 -22.54 10.27
N ARG A 76 16.95 -23.09 10.91
CA ARG A 76 15.56 -22.78 10.56
C ARG A 76 15.26 -21.30 10.72
N ASP A 77 15.75 -20.68 11.80
CA ASP A 77 15.56 -19.26 12.04
C ASP A 77 16.27 -18.41 10.97
N ALA A 78 17.47 -18.84 10.55
CA ALA A 78 18.19 -18.19 9.47
C ALA A 78 17.43 -18.23 8.15
N LEU A 79 16.81 -19.37 7.83
CA LEU A 79 15.99 -19.50 6.63
C LEU A 79 14.75 -18.61 6.70
N THR A 80 14.11 -18.51 7.86
CA THR A 80 12.97 -17.64 8.07
C THR A 80 13.36 -16.17 7.91
N VAL A 81 14.47 -15.76 8.48
CA VAL A 81 14.98 -14.38 8.32
C VAL A 81 15.29 -14.09 6.86
N ALA A 82 15.92 -15.02 6.14
CA ALA A 82 16.20 -14.85 4.72
C ALA A 82 14.91 -14.70 3.90
N ALA A 83 13.89 -15.50 4.20
CA ALA A 83 12.60 -15.42 3.53
C ALA A 83 11.92 -14.06 3.79
N VAL A 84 12.00 -13.56 5.01
CA VAL A 84 11.46 -12.24 5.36
C VAL A 84 12.19 -11.13 4.61
N HIS A 85 13.52 -11.20 4.52
CA HIS A 85 14.28 -10.22 3.74
C HIS A 85 13.91 -10.23 2.25
N GLN A 86 13.70 -11.42 1.68
CA GLN A 86 13.23 -11.53 0.30
C GLN A 86 11.83 -10.92 0.12
N TYR A 87 10.95 -11.18 1.07
CA TYR A 87 9.61 -10.58 1.09
C TYR A 87 9.70 -9.05 1.12
N LEU A 88 10.53 -8.49 1.98
CA LEU A 88 10.68 -7.04 2.10
C LEU A 88 11.28 -6.42 0.84
N LEU A 89 12.24 -7.09 0.19
CA LEU A 89 12.80 -6.63 -1.07
C LEU A 89 11.74 -6.61 -2.17
N GLY A 90 10.96 -7.67 -2.30
CA GLY A 90 9.88 -7.75 -3.26
C GLY A 90 8.85 -6.64 -3.03
N ARG A 91 8.49 -6.44 -1.77
CA ARG A 91 7.55 -5.38 -1.37
C ARG A 91 8.07 -3.99 -1.75
N ARG A 92 9.35 -3.72 -1.52
CA ARG A 92 9.98 -2.45 -1.90
C ARG A 92 9.93 -2.23 -3.41
N ARG A 93 10.24 -3.26 -4.20
CA ARG A 93 10.16 -3.19 -5.66
C ARG A 93 8.76 -2.89 -6.15
N THR A 94 7.78 -3.53 -5.54
CA THR A 94 6.36 -3.33 -5.86
C THR A 94 5.94 -1.89 -5.57
N LEU A 95 6.30 -1.37 -4.40
CA LEU A 95 5.98 0.01 -4.04
C LEU A 95 6.70 1.01 -4.95
N ASP A 96 7.95 0.75 -5.31
CA ASP A 96 8.69 1.61 -6.24
C ASP A 96 8.03 1.64 -7.63
N THR A 97 7.55 0.50 -8.08
CA THR A 97 6.81 0.40 -9.34
C THR A 97 5.55 1.27 -9.29
N ILE A 98 4.80 1.20 -8.21
CA ILE A 98 3.57 2.00 -8.02
C ILE A 98 3.91 3.49 -7.96
N ARG A 99 4.99 3.88 -7.28
CA ARG A 99 5.43 5.28 -7.20
C ARG A 99 5.74 5.87 -8.57
N ARG A 100 6.22 5.07 -9.51
CA ARG A 100 6.52 5.54 -10.87
C ARG A 100 5.26 6.02 -11.59
N TYR A 101 4.09 5.55 -11.18
CA TYR A 101 2.81 6.03 -11.71
C TYR A 101 2.31 7.29 -10.99
N GLY A 102 3.13 7.88 -10.14
CA GLY A 102 2.79 9.12 -9.45
C GLY A 102 1.91 8.96 -8.22
N VAL A 103 1.86 7.77 -7.67
CA VAL A 103 1.10 7.46 -6.45
C VAL A 103 1.98 7.69 -5.24
N ILE A 104 1.44 8.39 -4.25
CA ILE A 104 2.10 8.55 -2.94
C ILE A 104 1.95 7.23 -2.20
N THR A 105 3.04 6.70 -1.68
CA THR A 105 3.02 5.42 -0.96
C THR A 105 3.39 5.61 0.50
N LEU A 106 2.74 4.83 1.36
CA LEU A 106 3.01 4.77 2.78
C LEU A 106 3.10 3.29 3.17
N ASP A 107 4.26 2.88 3.68
CA ASP A 107 4.52 1.50 4.09
C ASP A 107 4.78 1.48 5.59
N VAL A 108 3.81 1.02 6.36
CA VAL A 108 3.86 1.08 7.82
C VAL A 108 3.28 -0.17 8.45
N ASP A 109 3.65 -0.39 9.69
CA ASP A 109 2.98 -1.37 10.54
C ASP A 109 1.55 -0.87 10.87
N ALA A 110 0.64 -1.82 11.06
CA ALA A 110 -0.76 -1.49 11.28
C ALA A 110 -0.99 -0.56 12.48
N ASP A 111 -0.19 -0.70 13.53
CA ASP A 111 -0.28 0.11 14.74
C ASP A 111 0.18 1.56 14.52
N ARG A 112 1.03 1.80 13.52
CA ARG A 112 1.54 3.14 13.18
C ARG A 112 0.76 3.81 12.06
N LEU A 113 -0.18 3.10 11.45
CA LEU A 113 -0.91 3.61 10.29
C LEU A 113 -1.65 4.92 10.58
N PRO A 114 -2.40 5.08 11.69
CA PRO A 114 -3.12 6.32 11.94
C PRO A 114 -2.20 7.54 11.99
N ILE A 115 -1.05 7.43 12.67
CA ILE A 115 -0.09 8.52 12.80
C ILE A 115 0.54 8.83 11.43
N GLY A 116 0.94 7.79 10.71
CA GLY A 116 1.53 7.93 9.38
C GLY A 116 0.58 8.61 8.40
N MET A 117 -0.69 8.22 8.42
CA MET A 117 -1.70 8.82 7.54
C MET A 117 -1.95 10.27 7.87
N VAL A 118 -2.06 10.63 9.14
CA VAL A 118 -2.27 12.01 9.56
C VAL A 118 -1.10 12.88 9.13
N ASN A 119 0.12 12.42 9.36
CA ASN A 119 1.33 13.16 8.99
C ASN A 119 1.41 13.36 7.47
N ARG A 120 1.14 12.33 6.70
CA ARG A 120 1.14 12.41 5.23
C ARG A 120 0.05 13.35 4.72
N TYR A 121 -1.14 13.27 5.30
CA TYR A 121 -2.23 14.17 4.93
C TYR A 121 -1.84 15.63 5.17
N LEU A 122 -1.24 15.93 6.33
CA LEU A 122 -0.79 17.29 6.66
C LEU A 122 0.29 17.76 5.69
N ASP A 123 1.25 16.91 5.35
CA ASP A 123 2.31 17.24 4.38
C ASP A 123 1.72 17.56 3.02
N ILE A 124 0.78 16.76 2.55
CA ILE A 124 0.11 16.97 1.27
C ILE A 124 -0.65 18.29 1.28
N LYS A 125 -1.36 18.57 2.36
CA LYS A 125 -2.14 19.80 2.49
C LYS A 125 -1.24 21.03 2.52
N ARG A 126 -0.10 20.96 3.21
CA ARG A 126 0.89 22.04 3.25
C ARG A 126 1.54 22.30 1.90
N SER A 127 1.69 21.26 1.09
CA SER A 127 2.28 21.40 -0.24
C SER A 127 1.39 22.13 -1.24
N GLY A 128 0.11 22.30 -0.92
CA GLY A 128 -0.84 22.98 -1.79
C GLY A 128 -1.29 22.18 -2.99
N VAL A 129 -0.99 20.88 -3.04
CA VAL A 129 -1.36 20.00 -4.16
C VAL A 129 -2.84 19.65 -4.12
N LEU A 130 -3.46 19.74 -2.97
CA LEU A 130 -4.85 19.32 -2.79
C LEU A 130 -5.82 20.51 -2.85
#